data_eb92b03081a185b48129c0572c0927fa
#
_entry.id   eb92b03081a185b48129c0572c0927fa
#
_cell.length_a   1.000
_cell.length_b   1.000
_cell.length_c   1.000
_cell.angle_alpha   90.00
_cell.angle_beta   90.00
_cell.angle_gamma   90.00
#
_symmetry.space_group_name_H-M   'P 1'
#
loop_
_entity.id
_entity.type
_entity.pdbx_description
1 polymer ?
#
loop_
_entity_poly.entity_id
_entity_poly.type
_entity_poly.pdbx_seq_one_letter_code
_entity_poly.pdbx_strand_id
1 'polypeptide(L)'
;MYQVLVYVYENYGGGADTPDRQRLGMRLSSAGFERDEIQQALHWLDGLDNVAGGICLTPPHDATEPLDAGSPIWPAARDSLRVYSPQEIEHLGPQGIACLRFLEDAGALSAELRELVIDRALAASEAPLDLNDLKIIIMMVYWRMGANPDLLVLDELS
;
A
#
# COMPACT_ATOMS: atom_id res chain seq x y z
N MET A 1 -10.82 6.63 -10.51
CA MET A 1 -9.42 6.36 -10.11
C MET A 1 -9.17 4.86 -9.89
N TYR A 2 -9.90 4.17 -9.01
CA TYR A 2 -9.65 2.76 -8.66
C TYR A 2 -9.69 1.78 -9.83
N GLN A 3 -10.64 1.95 -10.77
CA GLN A 3 -10.72 1.14 -11.98
C GLN A 3 -9.45 1.24 -12.84
N VAL A 4 -8.82 2.40 -12.86
CA VAL A 4 -7.53 2.60 -13.54
C VAL A 4 -6.42 1.81 -12.84
N LEU A 5 -6.40 1.81 -11.50
CA LEU A 5 -5.42 1.04 -10.71
C LEU A 5 -5.57 -0.48 -10.93
N VAL A 6 -6.80 -0.98 -10.95
CA VAL A 6 -7.08 -2.39 -11.26
C VAL A 6 -6.59 -2.74 -12.67
N TYR A 7 -6.87 -1.90 -13.66
CA TYR A 7 -6.38 -2.09 -15.03
C TYR A 7 -4.86 -2.14 -15.10
N VAL A 8 -4.17 -1.27 -14.35
CA VAL A 8 -2.70 -1.28 -14.26
C VAL A 8 -2.21 -2.58 -13.63
N TYR A 9 -2.82 -3.02 -12.55
CA TYR A 9 -2.49 -4.27 -11.88
C TYR A 9 -2.61 -5.49 -12.79
N GLU A 10 -3.71 -5.59 -13.55
CA GLU A 10 -3.99 -6.71 -14.44
C GLU A 10 -3.09 -6.77 -15.69
N ASN A 11 -2.71 -5.62 -16.21
CA ASN A 11 -1.95 -5.52 -17.47
C ASN A 11 -0.44 -5.42 -17.28
N TYR A 12 0.02 -5.05 -16.09
CA TYR A 12 1.43 -4.87 -15.77
C TYR A 12 1.80 -5.68 -14.52
N GLY A 13 1.99 -6.98 -14.71
CA GLY A 13 2.30 -7.92 -13.63
C GLY A 13 3.69 -7.69 -13.03
N GLY A 14 3.71 -7.07 -11.85
CA GLY A 14 4.93 -6.82 -11.08
C GLY A 14 5.59 -5.47 -11.39
N GLY A 15 5.62 -4.59 -10.42
CA GLY A 15 6.00 -3.17 -10.50
C GLY A 15 7.33 -2.81 -11.19
N ALA A 16 8.15 -3.81 -11.58
CA ALA A 16 9.42 -3.58 -12.28
C ALA A 16 9.25 -3.23 -13.77
N ASP A 17 8.16 -3.67 -14.40
CA ASP A 17 7.90 -3.48 -15.83
C ASP A 17 6.87 -2.36 -16.12
N THR A 18 6.67 -1.46 -15.17
CA THR A 18 5.75 -0.34 -15.36
C THR A 18 6.27 0.57 -16.49
N PRO A 19 5.51 0.76 -17.57
CA PRO A 19 5.91 1.66 -18.63
C PRO A 19 6.01 3.10 -18.12
N ASP A 20 6.79 3.91 -18.81
CA ASP A 20 6.87 5.34 -18.55
C ASP A 20 5.47 5.96 -18.40
N ARG A 21 5.29 6.86 -17.44
CA ARG A 21 4.01 7.53 -17.11
C ARG A 21 3.28 8.06 -18.33
N GLN A 22 4.03 8.60 -19.28
CA GLN A 22 3.46 9.14 -20.51
C GLN A 22 2.84 8.05 -21.39
N ARG A 23 3.50 6.91 -21.51
CA ARG A 23 3.00 5.74 -22.25
C ARG A 23 1.81 5.11 -21.55
N LEU A 24 1.87 5.05 -20.23
CA LEU A 24 0.75 4.54 -19.41
C LEU A 24 -0.49 5.42 -19.60
N GLY A 25 -0.35 6.74 -19.53
CA GLY A 25 -1.44 7.68 -19.76
C GLY A 25 -2.08 7.54 -21.13
N MET A 26 -1.28 7.35 -22.20
CA MET A 26 -1.80 7.12 -23.55
C MET A 26 -2.58 5.81 -23.65
N ARG A 27 -2.10 4.73 -23.04
CA ARG A 27 -2.79 3.43 -23.05
C ARG A 27 -4.10 3.48 -22.30
N LEU A 28 -4.12 4.13 -21.13
CA LEU A 28 -5.34 4.32 -20.35
C LEU A 28 -6.38 5.15 -21.11
N SER A 29 -5.95 6.20 -21.79
CA SER A 29 -6.83 6.98 -22.67
C SER A 29 -7.39 6.15 -23.83
N SER A 30 -6.57 5.26 -24.41
CA SER A 30 -7.00 4.33 -25.47
C SER A 30 -7.96 3.25 -24.95
N ALA A 31 -7.86 2.90 -23.66
CA ALA A 31 -8.77 1.96 -23.00
C ALA A 31 -10.14 2.58 -22.67
N GLY A 32 -10.29 3.91 -22.82
CA GLY A 32 -11.56 4.61 -22.62
C GLY A 32 -11.76 5.25 -21.25
N PHE A 33 -10.70 5.33 -20.43
CA PHE A 33 -10.76 6.03 -19.15
C PHE A 33 -10.78 7.55 -19.34
N GLU A 34 -11.47 8.24 -18.43
CA GLU A 34 -11.52 9.69 -18.44
C GLU A 34 -10.17 10.30 -18.04
N ARG A 35 -9.87 11.47 -18.62
CA ARG A 35 -8.60 12.15 -18.38
C ARG A 35 -8.35 12.45 -16.90
N ASP A 36 -9.38 12.85 -16.18
CA ASP A 36 -9.31 13.19 -14.76
C ASP A 36 -9.01 11.96 -13.91
N GLU A 37 -9.65 10.83 -14.22
CA GLU A 37 -9.37 9.55 -13.57
C GLU A 37 -7.94 9.08 -13.80
N ILE A 38 -7.45 9.22 -15.04
CA ILE A 38 -6.07 8.90 -15.41
C ILE A 38 -5.09 9.77 -14.63
N GLN A 39 -5.31 11.08 -14.56
CA GLN A 39 -4.43 11.99 -13.84
C GLN A 39 -4.40 11.70 -12.34
N GLN A 40 -5.55 11.45 -11.72
CA GLN A 40 -5.64 11.08 -10.31
C GLN A 40 -4.88 9.78 -10.02
N ALA A 41 -5.08 8.75 -10.85
CA ALA A 41 -4.39 7.48 -10.70
C ALA A 41 -2.88 7.60 -10.89
N LEU A 42 -2.43 8.34 -11.90
CA LEU A 42 -1.01 8.58 -12.14
C LEU A 42 -0.36 9.36 -11.00
N HIS A 43 -1.03 10.39 -10.49
CA HIS A 43 -0.56 11.15 -9.33
C HIS A 43 -0.47 10.29 -8.07
N TRP A 44 -1.46 9.45 -7.85
CA TRP A 44 -1.47 8.50 -6.73
C TRP A 44 -0.33 7.48 -6.84
N LEU A 45 -0.08 6.94 -8.05
CA LEU A 45 1.03 6.02 -8.32
C LEU A 45 2.39 6.69 -8.11
N ASP A 46 2.56 7.95 -8.50
CA ASP A 46 3.78 8.72 -8.22
C ASP A 46 4.03 8.86 -6.71
N GLY A 47 2.98 9.11 -5.95
CA GLY A 47 3.05 9.13 -4.50
C GLY A 47 3.46 7.77 -3.92
N LEU A 48 2.92 6.67 -4.46
CA LEU A 48 3.30 5.32 -4.06
C LEU A 48 4.77 5.02 -4.36
N ASP A 49 5.26 5.40 -5.53
CA ASP A 49 6.66 5.23 -5.93
C ASP A 49 7.61 6.01 -5.02
N ASN A 50 7.26 7.24 -4.67
CA ASN A 50 8.06 8.08 -3.79
C ASN A 50 8.16 7.51 -2.37
N VAL A 51 7.05 7.05 -1.80
CA VAL A 51 7.02 6.48 -0.44
C VAL A 51 7.68 5.10 -0.44
N ALA A 52 7.39 4.25 -1.42
CA ALA A 52 8.00 2.94 -1.55
C ALA A 52 9.52 3.01 -1.77
N GLY A 53 10.00 4.01 -2.50
CA GLY A 53 11.44 4.25 -2.70
C GLY A 53 12.16 4.70 -1.43
N GLY A 54 11.44 5.28 -0.47
CA GLY A 54 11.97 5.65 0.85
C GLY A 54 11.94 4.53 1.89
N ILE A 55 11.15 3.48 1.65
CA ILE A 55 11.11 2.30 2.50
C ILE A 55 12.19 1.33 2.00
N CYS A 56 13.39 1.43 2.59
CA CYS A 56 14.38 0.38 2.46
C CYS A 56 13.85 -0.83 3.23
N LEU A 57 13.36 -1.83 2.53
CA LEU A 57 13.20 -3.17 3.09
C LEU A 57 14.62 -3.70 3.32
N THR A 58 15.24 -3.31 4.43
CA THR A 58 16.44 -3.98 4.90
C THR A 58 16.02 -5.40 5.28
N PRO A 59 16.56 -6.43 4.61
CA PRO A 59 16.43 -7.78 5.13
C PRO A 59 16.98 -7.77 6.57
N PRO A 60 16.47 -8.64 7.46
CA PRO A 60 16.97 -8.70 8.82
C PRO A 60 18.48 -8.95 8.75
N HIS A 61 19.24 -7.88 8.94
CA HIS A 61 20.69 -7.98 9.01
C HIS A 61 21.00 -8.66 10.32
N ASP A 62 21.64 -9.81 10.22
CA ASP A 62 22.27 -10.49 11.36
C ASP A 62 23.06 -9.45 12.15
N ALA A 63 22.53 -9.10 13.31
CA ALA A 63 23.09 -8.09 14.17
C ALA A 63 24.37 -8.63 14.82
N THR A 64 25.50 -8.29 14.23
CA THR A 64 26.78 -8.35 14.92
C THR A 64 27.47 -7.00 14.74
N GLU A 65 26.97 -5.99 15.45
CA GLU A 65 27.71 -4.77 15.69
C GLU A 65 27.53 -4.37 17.17
N PRO A 66 28.62 -3.96 17.85
CA PRO A 66 28.59 -3.71 19.29
C PRO A 66 27.86 -2.40 19.61
N LEU A 67 26.99 -2.50 20.60
CA LEU A 67 26.22 -1.43 21.20
C LEU A 67 27.12 -0.30 21.70
N ASP A 68 27.00 0.86 21.12
CA ASP A 68 27.41 2.08 21.81
C ASP A 68 26.22 2.58 22.66
N ALA A 69 26.52 2.75 23.94
CA ALA A 69 25.55 3.05 24.97
C ALA A 69 25.06 4.50 24.87
N GLY A 70 23.75 4.71 24.64
CA GLY A 70 23.25 6.07 24.81
C GLY A 70 21.82 6.40 24.47
N SER A 71 20.98 5.49 24.02
CA SER A 71 19.55 5.76 23.91
C SER A 71 18.73 4.49 24.13
N PRO A 72 17.74 4.50 25.02
CA PRO A 72 16.80 3.41 25.11
C PRO A 72 15.87 3.45 23.90
N ILE A 73 16.35 2.91 22.78
CA ILE A 73 15.46 2.52 21.70
C ILE A 73 14.74 1.29 22.22
N TRP A 74 13.56 1.49 22.75
CA TRP A 74 12.66 0.39 23.03
C TRP A 74 12.39 -0.29 21.70
N PRO A 75 12.79 -1.56 21.51
CA PRO A 75 12.34 -2.28 20.32
C PRO A 75 10.81 -2.23 20.36
N ALA A 76 10.22 -1.69 19.31
CA ALA A 76 8.77 -1.76 19.16
C ALA A 76 8.40 -3.23 19.28
N ALA A 77 7.78 -3.58 20.39
CA ALA A 77 7.36 -4.94 20.64
C ALA A 77 6.49 -5.34 19.44
N ARG A 78 6.76 -6.51 18.87
CA ARG A 78 5.96 -7.07 17.77
C ARG A 78 4.47 -7.16 18.13
N ASP A 79 4.14 -6.93 19.37
CA ASP A 79 2.81 -6.94 20.00
C ASP A 79 2.32 -5.53 20.34
N SER A 80 2.93 -4.48 19.80
CA SER A 80 2.48 -3.11 20.02
C SER A 80 1.22 -2.86 19.20
N LEU A 81 0.07 -2.85 19.86
CA LEU A 81 -1.19 -2.44 19.27
C LEU A 81 -1.07 -1.01 18.76
N ARG A 82 -1.10 -0.85 17.44
CA ARG A 82 -1.13 0.47 16.82
C ARG A 82 -2.41 1.20 17.20
N VAL A 83 -2.26 2.39 17.71
CA VAL A 83 -3.40 3.30 17.94
C VAL A 83 -3.62 4.12 16.68
N TYR A 84 -4.81 3.99 16.10
CA TYR A 84 -5.21 4.79 14.94
C TYR A 84 -5.62 6.18 15.37
N SER A 85 -5.22 7.19 14.61
CA SER A 85 -5.66 8.56 14.84
C SER A 85 -7.15 8.72 14.50
N PRO A 86 -7.84 9.73 15.07
CA PRO A 86 -9.23 10.01 14.71
C PRO A 86 -9.46 10.19 13.22
N GLN A 87 -8.51 10.80 12.53
CA GLN A 87 -8.54 11.02 11.09
C GLN A 87 -8.46 9.71 10.29
N GLU A 88 -7.58 8.79 10.71
CA GLU A 88 -7.46 7.47 10.11
C GLU A 88 -8.73 6.64 10.34
N ILE A 89 -9.31 6.72 11.54
CA ILE A 89 -10.55 6.01 11.89
C ILE A 89 -11.72 6.50 11.03
N GLU A 90 -11.83 7.81 10.85
CA GLU A 90 -12.87 8.43 10.03
C GLU A 90 -12.72 8.05 8.54
N HIS A 91 -11.49 8.04 8.04
CA HIS A 91 -11.20 7.79 6.64
C HIS A 91 -11.29 6.32 6.26
N LEU A 92 -10.69 5.44 7.06
CA LEU A 92 -10.67 3.99 6.80
C LEU A 92 -11.98 3.29 7.20
N GLY A 93 -12.70 3.86 8.15
CA GLY A 93 -13.87 3.24 8.74
C GLY A 93 -13.56 1.98 9.56
N PRO A 94 -14.55 1.45 10.29
CA PRO A 94 -14.36 0.28 11.14
C PRO A 94 -14.03 -1.00 10.35
N GLN A 95 -14.57 -1.14 9.15
CA GLN A 95 -14.33 -2.29 8.28
C GLN A 95 -12.90 -2.28 7.71
N GLY A 96 -12.41 -1.11 7.30
CA GLY A 96 -11.04 -0.95 6.82
C GLY A 96 -10.01 -1.26 7.89
N ILE A 97 -10.21 -0.76 9.11
CA ILE A 97 -9.35 -1.05 10.26
C ILE A 97 -9.36 -2.54 10.61
N ALA A 98 -10.54 -3.17 10.60
CA ALA A 98 -10.67 -4.60 10.85
C ALA A 98 -9.92 -5.43 9.79
N CYS A 99 -10.01 -5.05 8.52
CA CYS A 99 -9.29 -5.69 7.42
C CYS A 99 -7.77 -5.58 7.61
N LEU A 100 -7.25 -4.39 7.93
CA LEU A 100 -5.81 -4.19 8.17
C LEU A 100 -5.30 -5.02 9.34
N ARG A 101 -6.05 -5.07 10.45
CA ARG A 101 -5.71 -5.90 11.61
C ARG A 101 -5.71 -7.38 11.29
N PHE A 102 -6.72 -7.83 10.55
CA PHE A 102 -6.81 -9.23 10.12
C PHE A 102 -5.58 -9.64 9.29
N LEU A 103 -5.16 -8.81 8.33
CA LEU A 103 -3.99 -9.07 7.49
C LEU A 103 -2.68 -9.03 8.29
N GLU A 104 -2.60 -8.16 9.28
CA GLU A 104 -1.45 -8.06 10.19
C GLU A 104 -1.35 -9.29 11.10
N ASP A 105 -2.47 -9.69 11.71
CA ASP A 105 -2.56 -10.88 12.57
C ASP A 105 -2.27 -12.18 11.80
N ALA A 106 -2.67 -12.23 10.53
CA ALA A 106 -2.35 -13.34 9.63
C ALA A 106 -0.87 -13.37 9.19
N GLY A 107 -0.09 -12.33 9.54
CA GLY A 107 1.30 -12.19 9.10
C GLY A 107 1.46 -11.84 7.61
N ALA A 108 0.36 -11.51 6.94
CA ALA A 108 0.36 -11.13 5.55
C ALA A 108 0.82 -9.67 5.34
N LEU A 109 0.50 -8.79 6.29
CA LEU A 109 0.83 -7.36 6.21
C LEU A 109 1.86 -7.01 7.29
N SER A 110 3.07 -6.64 6.89
CA SER A 110 4.09 -6.14 7.81
C SER A 110 3.73 -4.73 8.32
N ALA A 111 4.34 -4.31 9.43
CA ALA A 111 4.12 -2.99 9.99
C ALA A 111 4.44 -1.87 8.98
N GLU A 112 5.52 -2.02 8.22
CA GLU A 112 5.93 -1.06 7.19
C GLU A 112 4.90 -0.98 6.05
N LEU A 113 4.44 -2.13 5.57
CA LEU A 113 3.42 -2.18 4.52
C LEU A 113 2.08 -1.63 5.00
N ARG A 114 1.72 -1.89 6.27
CA ARG A 114 0.53 -1.29 6.89
C ARG A 114 0.59 0.25 6.87
N GLU A 115 1.70 0.83 7.31
CA GLU A 115 1.87 2.30 7.29
C GLU A 115 1.79 2.85 5.87
N LEU A 116 2.39 2.17 4.91
CA LEU A 116 2.30 2.55 3.50
C LEU A 116 0.86 2.48 2.97
N VAL A 117 0.12 1.44 3.32
CA VAL A 117 -1.30 1.30 2.94
C VAL A 117 -2.13 2.43 3.54
N ILE A 118 -1.93 2.76 4.83
CA ILE A 118 -2.65 3.84 5.50
C ILE A 118 -2.33 5.19 4.86
N ASP A 119 -1.06 5.48 4.60
CA ASP A 119 -0.64 6.72 3.93
C ASP A 119 -1.29 6.85 2.55
N ARG A 120 -1.30 5.78 1.76
CA ARG A 120 -1.92 5.76 0.44
C ARG A 120 -3.46 5.82 0.49
N ALA A 121 -4.07 5.22 1.50
CA ALA A 121 -5.50 5.34 1.74
C ALA A 121 -5.90 6.79 2.06
N LEU A 122 -5.15 7.45 2.92
CA LEU A 122 -5.36 8.87 3.26
C LEU A 122 -5.13 9.81 2.06
N ALA A 123 -4.24 9.44 1.14
CA ALA A 123 -4.00 10.18 -0.09
C ALA A 123 -5.12 9.99 -1.14
N ALA A 124 -5.96 8.98 -0.99
CA ALA A 124 -7.15 8.80 -1.80
C ALA A 124 -8.21 9.83 -1.40
N SER A 125 -8.78 10.52 -2.38
CA SER A 125 -9.57 11.75 -2.16
C SER A 125 -10.95 11.54 -1.56
N GLU A 126 -11.40 10.30 -1.39
CA GLU A 126 -12.77 9.97 -0.97
C GLU A 126 -12.78 9.39 0.45
N ALA A 127 -13.40 10.11 1.37
CA ALA A 127 -13.69 9.66 2.72
C ALA A 127 -15.21 9.56 2.94
N PRO A 128 -15.73 8.53 3.58
CA PRO A 128 -15.04 7.32 4.04
C PRO A 128 -14.68 6.36 2.89
N LEU A 129 -13.51 5.74 2.99
CA LEU A 129 -13.03 4.79 1.99
C LEU A 129 -13.85 3.50 2.02
N ASP A 130 -14.32 3.05 0.86
CA ASP A 130 -14.99 1.76 0.78
C ASP A 130 -13.99 0.60 0.97
N LEU A 131 -14.46 -0.52 1.52
CA LEU A 131 -13.63 -1.71 1.76
C LEU A 131 -13.02 -2.25 0.46
N ASN A 132 -13.77 -2.19 -0.65
CA ASN A 132 -13.27 -2.62 -1.96
C ASN A 132 -12.12 -1.73 -2.45
N ASP A 133 -12.23 -0.43 -2.24
CA ASP A 133 -11.20 0.53 -2.61
C ASP A 133 -9.93 0.34 -1.77
N LEU A 134 -10.08 0.06 -0.46
CA LEU A 134 -8.98 -0.29 0.41
C LEU A 134 -8.26 -1.57 -0.05
N LYS A 135 -9.02 -2.58 -0.46
CA LYS A 135 -8.46 -3.82 -1.02
C LYS A 135 -7.63 -3.56 -2.27
N ILE A 136 -8.09 -2.69 -3.17
CA ILE A 136 -7.34 -2.28 -4.36
C ILE A 136 -6.04 -1.57 -3.96
N ILE A 137 -6.07 -0.68 -2.97
CA ILE A 137 -4.88 0.00 -2.45
C ILE A 137 -3.88 -1.02 -1.90
N ILE A 138 -4.33 -1.97 -1.11
CA ILE A 138 -3.49 -3.05 -0.56
C ILE A 138 -2.85 -3.85 -1.69
N MET A 139 -3.62 -4.26 -2.69
CA MET A 139 -3.11 -4.98 -3.86
C MET A 139 -2.05 -4.18 -4.61
N MET A 140 -2.26 -2.88 -4.81
CA MET A 140 -1.30 -1.99 -5.48
C MET A 140 -0.01 -1.83 -4.68
N VAL A 141 -0.09 -1.77 -3.36
CA VAL A 141 1.09 -1.74 -2.48
C VAL A 141 1.90 -3.03 -2.61
N TYR A 142 1.26 -4.19 -2.55
CA TYR A 142 1.93 -5.48 -2.78
C TYR A 142 2.58 -5.55 -4.16
N TRP A 143 1.83 -5.16 -5.18
CA TRP A 143 2.31 -5.12 -6.56
C TRP A 143 3.57 -4.25 -6.71
N ARG A 144 3.59 -3.07 -6.10
CA ARG A 144 4.73 -2.16 -6.17
C ARG A 144 5.95 -2.67 -5.42
N MET A 145 5.72 -3.34 -4.29
CA MET A 145 6.79 -3.90 -3.45
C MET A 145 7.33 -5.23 -3.97
N GLY A 146 6.75 -5.76 -5.06
CA GLY A 146 7.11 -7.08 -5.60
C GLY A 146 6.78 -8.22 -4.64
N ALA A 147 5.94 -7.98 -3.64
CA ALA A 147 5.47 -8.99 -2.72
C ALA A 147 4.26 -9.68 -3.35
N ASN A 148 4.31 -11.01 -3.44
CA ASN A 148 3.12 -11.78 -3.75
C ASN A 148 2.30 -11.96 -2.47
N PRO A 149 1.09 -11.43 -2.41
CA PRO A 149 0.20 -11.77 -1.32
C PRO A 149 -0.06 -13.28 -1.37
N ASP A 150 -0.03 -13.91 -0.20
CA ASP A 150 -0.35 -15.34 -0.08
C ASP A 150 -1.74 -15.59 -0.69
N LEU A 151 -1.94 -16.73 -1.34
CA LEU A 151 -3.21 -17.10 -1.98
C LEU A 151 -4.42 -16.93 -1.06
N LEU A 152 -4.23 -17.14 0.25
CA LEU A 152 -5.26 -16.92 1.28
C LEU A 152 -5.66 -15.44 1.42
N VAL A 153 -4.72 -14.52 1.20
CA VAL A 153 -4.96 -13.08 1.26
C VAL A 153 -5.69 -12.61 0.00
N LEU A 154 -5.37 -13.19 -1.15
CA LEU A 154 -6.07 -12.90 -2.41
C LEU A 154 -7.53 -13.34 -2.38
N ASP A 155 -7.83 -14.48 -1.75
CA ASP A 155 -9.21 -14.99 -1.63
C ASP A 155 -10.06 -14.08 -0.73
N GLU A 156 -9.49 -13.55 0.35
CA GLU A 156 -10.16 -12.57 1.21
C GLU A 156 -10.25 -11.17 0.59
N LEU A 157 -9.33 -10.85 -0.33
CA LEU A 157 -9.31 -9.56 -1.04
C LEU A 157 -10.13 -9.57 -2.33
N SER A 158 -10.55 -10.73 -2.82
CA SER A 158 -11.33 -10.84 -4.07
C SER A 158 -12.87 -10.76 -3.88
#